data_837334d1903368437a73bd36b03be152
#
_entry.id   837334d1903368437a73bd36b03be152
#
_cell.length_a   1.000
_cell.length_b   1.000
_cell.length_c   1.000
_cell.angle_alpha   90.00
_cell.angle_beta   90.00
_cell.angle_gamma   90.00
#
_symmetry.space_group_name_H-M   'P 1'
#
loop_
_entity.id
_entity.type
_entity.pdbx_description
1 polymer ?
#
loop_
_entity_poly.entity_id
_entity_poly.type
_entity_poly.pdbx_seq_one_letter_code
_entity_poly.pdbx_strand_id
1 'polypeptide(L)'
;DYIIVPIGGGGLITGISTLAKMLNPKIKVIGVEPAAAASMTAAMEKGEPVTLPSASTIADGTAVKRVGETIFPYCQENIHKILTVEDNELIGAFLDMVENHKMIVENSGLLPVAALSQLDLKGKKAVVVLSGGNMDVITMSSVVQHGLIQKDRIFSVSVLLPDKAGELVKVASIIAKENGNVIKLEHNQFVSINRINAVELRVTMEAYGT
;
A
#
# COMPACT_ATOMS: atom_id res chain seq x y z
N ASP A 1 9.86 -9.64 -22.02
CA ASP A 1 9.66 -10.96 -21.39
C ASP A 1 8.36 -10.96 -20.58
N TYR A 2 8.11 -9.89 -19.79
CA TYR A 2 6.95 -9.80 -18.90
C TYR A 2 6.19 -8.49 -19.11
N ILE A 3 4.87 -8.55 -18.95
CA ILE A 3 3.99 -7.39 -18.76
C ILE A 3 3.21 -7.64 -17.47
N ILE A 4 3.27 -6.68 -16.53
CA ILE A 4 2.64 -6.80 -15.21
C ILE A 4 1.51 -5.78 -15.14
N VAL A 5 0.27 -6.26 -14.88
CA VAL A 5 -0.96 -5.50 -15.07
C VAL A 5 -1.86 -5.63 -13.84
N PRO A 6 -2.46 -4.54 -13.33
CA PRO A 6 -3.43 -4.64 -12.24
C PRO A 6 -4.73 -5.28 -12.72
N ILE A 7 -5.37 -6.04 -11.83
CA ILE A 7 -6.67 -6.66 -12.10
C ILE A 7 -7.72 -6.12 -11.11
N GLY A 8 -8.80 -5.56 -11.64
CA GLY A 8 -10.07 -5.39 -10.97
C GLY A 8 -11.10 -6.30 -11.64
N GLY A 9 -12.03 -5.72 -12.40
CA GLY A 9 -12.99 -6.51 -13.20
C GLY A 9 -12.40 -7.30 -14.37
N GLY A 10 -11.11 -7.16 -14.68
CA GLY A 10 -10.39 -7.92 -15.70
C GLY A 10 -10.29 -7.26 -17.08
N GLY A 11 -10.97 -6.12 -17.31
CA GLY A 11 -11.01 -5.47 -18.65
C GLY A 11 -9.63 -5.05 -19.17
N LEU A 12 -8.83 -4.37 -18.33
CA LEU A 12 -7.50 -3.89 -18.70
C LEU A 12 -6.56 -5.05 -19.07
N ILE A 13 -6.45 -6.03 -18.19
CA ILE A 13 -5.54 -7.17 -18.42
C ILE A 13 -5.98 -8.02 -19.61
N THR A 14 -7.29 -8.17 -19.84
CA THR A 14 -7.82 -8.89 -21.01
C THR A 14 -7.35 -8.22 -22.31
N GLY A 15 -7.53 -6.90 -22.43
CA GLY A 15 -7.10 -6.17 -23.61
C GLY A 15 -5.59 -6.28 -23.84
N ILE A 16 -4.80 -6.04 -22.81
CA ILE A 16 -3.34 -6.10 -22.88
C ILE A 16 -2.86 -7.52 -23.19
N SER A 17 -3.37 -8.54 -22.49
CA SER A 17 -2.90 -9.90 -22.65
C SER A 17 -3.25 -10.47 -24.02
N THR A 18 -4.46 -10.23 -24.50
CA THR A 18 -4.89 -10.66 -25.84
C THR A 18 -4.00 -10.05 -26.91
N LEU A 19 -3.80 -8.73 -26.90
CA LEU A 19 -2.95 -8.08 -27.89
C LEU A 19 -1.48 -8.53 -27.77
N ALA A 20 -0.96 -8.63 -26.56
CA ALA A 20 0.42 -9.07 -26.33
C ALA A 20 0.64 -10.48 -26.88
N LYS A 21 -0.30 -11.40 -26.67
CA LYS A 21 -0.21 -12.78 -27.17
C LYS A 21 -0.32 -12.85 -28.69
N MET A 22 -1.15 -12.01 -29.30
CA MET A 22 -1.25 -11.90 -30.77
C MET A 22 0.05 -11.40 -31.40
N LEU A 23 0.71 -10.41 -30.79
CA LEU A 23 1.96 -9.83 -31.30
C LEU A 23 3.18 -10.72 -31.00
N ASN A 24 3.25 -11.30 -29.81
CA ASN A 24 4.34 -12.17 -29.40
C ASN A 24 3.86 -13.18 -28.33
N PRO A 25 3.56 -14.42 -28.72
CA PRO A 25 3.08 -15.47 -27.81
C PRO A 25 4.02 -15.80 -26.64
N LYS A 26 5.32 -15.42 -26.76
CA LYS A 26 6.31 -15.68 -25.70
C LYS A 26 6.20 -14.71 -24.52
N ILE A 27 5.52 -13.57 -24.68
CA ILE A 27 5.32 -12.61 -23.60
C ILE A 27 4.48 -13.25 -22.49
N LYS A 28 4.96 -13.12 -21.27
CA LYS A 28 4.26 -13.60 -20.07
C LYS A 28 3.52 -12.40 -19.44
N VAL A 29 2.20 -12.49 -19.42
CA VAL A 29 1.38 -11.48 -18.76
C VAL A 29 1.08 -11.93 -17.33
N ILE A 30 1.45 -11.10 -16.36
CA ILE A 30 1.24 -11.33 -14.93
C ILE A 30 0.16 -10.36 -14.45
N GLY A 31 -0.89 -10.89 -13.86
CA GLY A 31 -1.93 -10.11 -13.22
C GLY A 31 -1.60 -9.83 -11.76
N VAL A 32 -2.05 -8.71 -11.22
CA VAL A 32 -1.90 -8.39 -9.81
C VAL A 32 -3.22 -7.90 -9.23
N GLU A 33 -3.65 -8.52 -8.14
CA GLU A 33 -4.86 -8.17 -7.40
C GLU A 33 -4.53 -7.74 -5.97
N PRO A 34 -5.39 -6.92 -5.33
CA PRO A 34 -5.33 -6.76 -3.88
C PRO A 34 -5.68 -8.08 -3.20
N ALA A 35 -4.95 -8.48 -2.17
CA ALA A 35 -5.19 -9.74 -1.45
C ALA A 35 -6.63 -9.81 -0.88
N ALA A 36 -7.15 -8.68 -0.39
CA ALA A 36 -8.52 -8.60 0.13
C ALA A 36 -9.63 -8.54 -0.95
N ALA A 37 -9.27 -8.49 -2.25
CA ALA A 37 -10.21 -8.43 -3.37
C ALA A 37 -9.74 -9.30 -4.57
N ALA A 38 -9.18 -10.49 -4.31
CA ALA A 38 -8.60 -11.40 -5.29
C ALA A 38 -9.68 -12.22 -6.02
N SER A 39 -10.59 -11.55 -6.74
CA SER A 39 -11.74 -12.19 -7.39
C SER A 39 -11.37 -12.99 -8.63
N MET A 40 -10.34 -12.56 -9.38
CA MET A 40 -9.83 -13.31 -10.53
C MET A 40 -9.06 -14.55 -10.07
N THR A 41 -8.24 -14.44 -9.03
CA THR A 41 -7.55 -15.60 -8.42
C THR A 41 -8.56 -16.66 -8.01
N ALA A 42 -9.60 -16.28 -7.26
CA ALA A 42 -10.66 -17.22 -6.84
C ALA A 42 -11.41 -17.83 -8.03
N ALA A 43 -11.65 -17.05 -9.09
CA ALA A 43 -12.27 -17.55 -10.32
C ALA A 43 -11.37 -18.54 -11.06
N MET A 44 -10.05 -18.27 -11.14
CA MET A 44 -9.08 -19.19 -11.76
C MET A 44 -8.98 -20.53 -11.02
N GLU A 45 -8.97 -20.49 -9.69
CA GLU A 45 -8.93 -21.71 -8.85
C GLU A 45 -10.18 -22.57 -9.02
N LYS A 46 -11.36 -21.92 -9.15
CA LYS A 46 -12.63 -22.63 -9.32
C LYS A 46 -12.94 -23.02 -10.76
N GLY A 47 -12.30 -22.37 -11.73
CA GLY A 47 -12.57 -22.55 -13.16
C GLY A 47 -13.82 -21.79 -13.67
N GLU A 48 -14.45 -20.97 -12.83
CA GLU A 48 -15.61 -20.14 -13.15
C GLU A 48 -15.63 -18.85 -12.31
N PRO A 49 -16.23 -17.76 -12.79
CA PRO A 49 -16.41 -16.56 -12.01
C PRO A 49 -17.16 -16.79 -10.71
N VAL A 50 -16.56 -16.38 -9.59
CA VAL A 50 -17.14 -16.47 -8.24
C VAL A 50 -17.34 -15.10 -7.64
N THR A 51 -18.26 -14.98 -6.68
CA THR A 51 -18.51 -13.75 -5.95
C THR A 51 -17.82 -13.83 -4.58
N LEU A 52 -16.90 -12.91 -4.31
CA LEU A 52 -16.27 -12.79 -3.00
C LEU A 52 -17.26 -12.22 -1.96
N PRO A 53 -17.17 -12.62 -0.69
CA PRO A 53 -18.03 -12.07 0.37
C PRO A 53 -17.74 -10.58 0.63
N SER A 54 -16.49 -10.17 0.49
CA SER A 54 -16.05 -8.78 0.64
C SER A 54 -14.96 -8.43 -0.37
N ALA A 55 -14.70 -7.14 -0.57
CA ALA A 55 -13.59 -6.61 -1.35
C ALA A 55 -13.18 -5.28 -0.72
N SER A 56 -12.56 -5.35 0.46
CA SER A 56 -12.16 -4.17 1.23
C SER A 56 -10.65 -3.96 1.14
N THR A 57 -10.23 -2.97 0.36
CA THR A 57 -8.84 -2.60 0.12
C THR A 57 -8.73 -1.11 -0.15
N ILE A 58 -7.55 -0.52 0.05
CA ILE A 58 -7.26 0.86 -0.35
C ILE A 58 -7.15 1.03 -1.87
N ALA A 59 -7.04 -0.07 -2.63
CA ALA A 59 -7.05 -0.09 -4.09
C ALA A 59 -8.49 -0.15 -4.64
N ASP A 60 -9.27 0.89 -4.38
CA ASP A 60 -10.72 0.99 -4.65
C ASP A 60 -11.09 0.73 -6.11
N GLY A 61 -10.30 1.21 -7.08
CA GLY A 61 -10.50 0.96 -8.51
C GLY A 61 -10.41 -0.52 -8.91
N THR A 62 -9.80 -1.36 -8.06
CA THR A 62 -9.70 -2.81 -8.27
C THR A 62 -10.48 -3.63 -7.23
N ALA A 63 -11.24 -2.99 -6.34
CA ALA A 63 -12.07 -3.63 -5.31
C ALA A 63 -13.32 -4.29 -5.91
N VAL A 64 -13.16 -5.29 -6.75
CA VAL A 64 -14.22 -5.96 -7.50
C VAL A 64 -14.50 -7.34 -6.91
N LYS A 65 -15.77 -7.57 -6.50
CA LYS A 65 -16.19 -8.84 -5.89
C LYS A 65 -16.34 -10.00 -6.86
N ARG A 66 -16.54 -9.72 -8.15
CA ARG A 66 -16.78 -10.75 -9.16
C ARG A 66 -16.24 -10.28 -10.51
N VAL A 67 -15.46 -11.10 -11.14
CA VAL A 67 -14.99 -10.86 -12.52
C VAL A 67 -16.11 -11.08 -13.53
N GLY A 68 -16.00 -10.39 -14.68
CA GLY A 68 -16.99 -10.50 -15.74
C GLY A 68 -16.95 -11.87 -16.42
N GLU A 69 -18.11 -12.47 -16.66
CA GLU A 69 -18.22 -13.79 -17.31
C GLU A 69 -17.68 -13.79 -18.75
N THR A 70 -17.90 -12.70 -19.46
CA THR A 70 -17.45 -12.57 -20.85
C THR A 70 -15.94 -12.48 -21.00
N ILE A 71 -15.24 -11.88 -20.01
CA ILE A 71 -13.80 -11.67 -20.07
C ILE A 71 -13.00 -12.79 -19.41
N PHE A 72 -13.61 -13.54 -18.49
CA PHE A 72 -12.93 -14.61 -17.74
C PHE A 72 -12.25 -15.63 -18.66
N PRO A 73 -12.86 -16.15 -19.75
CA PRO A 73 -12.20 -17.11 -20.64
C PRO A 73 -10.89 -16.58 -21.25
N TYR A 74 -10.87 -15.30 -21.64
CA TYR A 74 -9.66 -14.66 -22.18
C TYR A 74 -8.56 -14.52 -21.12
N CYS A 75 -8.94 -14.21 -19.88
CA CYS A 75 -8.01 -14.16 -18.77
C CYS A 75 -7.42 -15.54 -18.48
N GLN A 76 -8.26 -16.55 -18.47
CA GLN A 76 -7.85 -17.95 -18.23
C GLN A 76 -6.85 -18.45 -19.29
N GLU A 77 -7.03 -18.04 -20.55
CA GLU A 77 -6.13 -18.44 -21.65
C GLU A 77 -4.82 -17.65 -21.65
N ASN A 78 -4.87 -16.34 -21.39
CA ASN A 78 -3.76 -15.43 -21.69
C ASN A 78 -2.90 -15.04 -20.48
N ILE A 79 -3.41 -15.15 -19.26
CA ILE A 79 -2.67 -14.79 -18.04
C ILE A 79 -1.72 -15.94 -17.67
N HIS A 80 -0.44 -15.61 -17.54
CA HIS A 80 0.58 -16.58 -17.15
C HIS A 80 0.54 -16.89 -15.65
N LYS A 81 0.31 -15.88 -14.81
CA LYS A 81 0.27 -15.98 -13.34
C LYS A 81 -0.47 -14.80 -12.77
N ILE A 82 -1.11 -14.97 -11.63
CA ILE A 82 -1.68 -13.89 -10.82
C ILE A 82 -0.93 -13.83 -9.50
N LEU A 83 -0.64 -12.61 -9.05
CA LEU A 83 -0.05 -12.30 -7.75
C LEU A 83 -1.05 -11.49 -6.94
N THR A 84 -0.97 -11.59 -5.64
CA THR A 84 -1.74 -10.77 -4.71
C THR A 84 -0.80 -9.88 -3.90
N VAL A 85 -1.28 -8.68 -3.54
CA VAL A 85 -0.54 -7.65 -2.81
C VAL A 85 -1.37 -7.18 -1.64
N GLU A 86 -0.77 -7.05 -0.49
CA GLU A 86 -1.40 -6.48 0.71
C GLU A 86 -1.41 -4.94 0.64
N ASP A 87 -2.39 -4.31 1.32
CA ASP A 87 -2.50 -2.85 1.35
C ASP A 87 -1.24 -2.16 1.89
N ASN A 88 -0.53 -2.78 2.82
CA ASN A 88 0.73 -2.26 3.34
C ASN A 88 1.85 -2.22 2.29
N GLU A 89 1.88 -3.17 1.36
CA GLU A 89 2.83 -3.18 0.24
C GLU A 89 2.52 -2.05 -0.76
N LEU A 90 1.23 -1.75 -0.97
CA LEU A 90 0.79 -0.62 -1.80
C LEU A 90 1.22 0.73 -1.21
N ILE A 91 1.08 0.90 0.10
CA ILE A 91 1.55 2.10 0.80
C ILE A 91 3.06 2.30 0.60
N GLY A 92 3.84 1.22 0.71
CA GLY A 92 5.27 1.25 0.44
C GLY A 92 5.61 1.63 -1.00
N ALA A 93 4.89 1.04 -1.98
CA ALA A 93 5.05 1.35 -3.40
C ALA A 93 4.66 2.81 -3.72
N PHE A 94 3.62 3.35 -3.08
CA PHE A 94 3.23 4.75 -3.24
C PHE A 94 4.35 5.71 -2.82
N LEU A 95 4.92 5.49 -1.63
CA LEU A 95 6.03 6.32 -1.17
C LEU A 95 7.24 6.24 -2.11
N ASP A 96 7.58 5.05 -2.59
CA ASP A 96 8.69 4.84 -3.52
C ASP A 96 8.47 5.63 -4.82
N MET A 97 7.26 5.57 -5.39
CA MET A 97 6.91 6.32 -6.59
C MET A 97 7.00 7.84 -6.39
N VAL A 98 6.51 8.35 -5.26
CA VAL A 98 6.58 9.78 -4.96
C VAL A 98 8.01 10.23 -4.69
N GLU A 99 8.77 9.50 -3.86
CA GLU A 99 10.11 9.89 -3.43
C GLU A 99 11.17 9.71 -4.52
N ASN A 100 11.14 8.61 -5.25
CA ASN A 100 12.20 8.27 -6.21
C ASN A 100 11.84 8.63 -7.66
N HIS A 101 10.56 8.50 -8.03
CA HIS A 101 10.11 8.73 -9.40
C HIS A 101 9.34 10.04 -9.61
N LYS A 102 8.94 10.73 -8.54
CA LYS A 102 8.14 11.99 -8.57
C LYS A 102 6.82 11.83 -9.32
N MET A 103 6.22 10.64 -9.19
CA MET A 103 4.97 10.29 -9.85
C MET A 103 3.90 9.98 -8.81
N ILE A 104 2.69 10.50 -9.06
CA ILE A 104 1.48 10.18 -8.30
C ILE A 104 0.66 9.21 -9.14
N VAL A 105 0.46 8.01 -8.60
CA VAL A 105 -0.33 6.93 -9.20
C VAL A 105 -1.35 6.50 -8.16
N GLU A 106 -2.60 6.26 -8.56
CA GLU A 106 -3.62 5.75 -7.65
C GLU A 106 -3.29 4.35 -7.12
N ASN A 107 -3.80 3.98 -5.96
CA ASN A 107 -3.47 2.71 -5.30
C ASN A 107 -3.70 1.49 -6.20
N SER A 108 -4.78 1.47 -6.98
CA SER A 108 -5.06 0.39 -7.92
C SER A 108 -4.02 0.27 -9.04
N GLY A 109 -3.48 1.41 -9.49
CA GLY A 109 -2.43 1.47 -10.51
C GLY A 109 -1.05 1.04 -9.99
N LEU A 110 -0.86 1.03 -8.67
CA LEU A 110 0.40 0.66 -8.02
C LEU A 110 0.53 -0.84 -7.73
N LEU A 111 -0.53 -1.63 -7.85
CA LEU A 111 -0.49 -3.08 -7.65
C LEU A 111 0.69 -3.75 -8.36
N PRO A 112 0.96 -3.47 -9.66
CA PRO A 112 2.08 -4.07 -10.36
C PRO A 112 3.45 -3.67 -9.82
N VAL A 113 3.60 -2.46 -9.28
CA VAL A 113 4.86 -1.99 -8.66
C VAL A 113 5.09 -2.72 -7.34
N ALA A 114 4.07 -2.80 -6.49
CA ALA A 114 4.16 -3.49 -5.21
C ALA A 114 4.49 -4.99 -5.37
N ALA A 115 3.99 -5.63 -6.42
CA ALA A 115 4.26 -7.04 -6.72
C ALA A 115 5.68 -7.33 -7.24
N LEU A 116 6.50 -6.32 -7.56
CA LEU A 116 7.85 -6.53 -8.13
C LEU A 116 8.77 -7.31 -7.18
N SER A 117 8.62 -7.14 -5.88
CA SER A 117 9.39 -7.87 -4.86
C SER A 117 9.15 -9.38 -4.88
N GLN A 118 8.02 -9.83 -5.42
CA GLN A 118 7.63 -11.25 -5.52
C GLN A 118 8.15 -11.93 -6.80
N LEU A 119 8.86 -11.19 -7.66
CA LEU A 119 9.30 -11.67 -8.97
C LEU A 119 10.83 -11.67 -9.09
N ASP A 120 11.39 -12.76 -9.59
CA ASP A 120 12.78 -12.78 -10.04
C ASP A 120 12.87 -12.28 -11.49
N LEU A 121 13.21 -11.00 -11.63
CA LEU A 121 13.34 -10.33 -12.91
C LEU A 121 14.80 -10.10 -13.34
N LYS A 122 15.75 -10.73 -12.67
CA LYS A 122 17.17 -10.57 -13.01
C LYS A 122 17.45 -11.01 -14.46
N GLY A 123 18.00 -10.09 -15.24
CA GLY A 123 18.29 -10.32 -16.66
C GLY A 123 17.06 -10.42 -17.58
N LYS A 124 15.87 -10.00 -17.10
CA LYS A 124 14.62 -9.98 -17.85
C LYS A 124 14.18 -8.55 -18.14
N LYS A 125 13.44 -8.39 -19.24
CA LYS A 125 12.74 -7.14 -19.56
C LYS A 125 11.31 -7.24 -19.05
N ALA A 126 10.92 -6.36 -18.15
CA ALA A 126 9.56 -6.29 -17.63
C ALA A 126 8.96 -4.89 -17.88
N VAL A 127 7.72 -4.86 -18.31
CA VAL A 127 6.92 -3.64 -18.41
C VAL A 127 5.89 -3.69 -17.29
N VAL A 128 5.89 -2.64 -16.47
CA VAL A 128 4.95 -2.46 -15.37
C VAL A 128 3.91 -1.43 -15.81
N VAL A 129 2.65 -1.81 -15.84
CA VAL A 129 1.56 -0.92 -16.24
C VAL A 129 1.12 -0.07 -15.05
N LEU A 130 1.43 1.21 -15.08
CA LEU A 130 0.89 2.20 -14.15
C LEU A 130 -0.43 2.71 -14.71
N SER A 131 -1.53 2.31 -14.11
CA SER A 131 -2.87 2.66 -14.59
C SER A 131 -3.59 3.56 -13.60
N GLY A 132 -3.99 4.73 -14.09
CA GLY A 132 -4.78 5.67 -13.31
C GLY A 132 -3.97 6.59 -12.38
N GLY A 133 -4.57 7.73 -12.08
CA GLY A 133 -4.01 8.78 -11.21
C GLY A 133 -5.11 9.55 -10.48
N ASN A 134 -6.33 8.98 -10.39
CA ASN A 134 -7.46 9.60 -9.72
C ASN A 134 -7.39 9.39 -8.21
N MET A 135 -6.47 10.09 -7.58
CA MET A 135 -6.28 10.08 -6.12
C MET A 135 -6.58 11.46 -5.55
N ASP A 136 -7.49 11.55 -4.61
CA ASP A 136 -7.76 12.80 -3.90
C ASP A 136 -6.65 13.14 -2.88
N VAL A 137 -6.54 14.43 -2.55
CA VAL A 137 -5.46 14.94 -1.70
C VAL A 137 -5.55 14.40 -0.26
N ILE A 138 -6.75 14.10 0.24
CA ILE A 138 -6.95 13.60 1.60
C ILE A 138 -6.43 12.15 1.67
N THR A 139 -6.82 11.32 0.72
CA THR A 139 -6.33 9.95 0.59
C THR A 139 -4.82 9.93 0.42
N MET A 140 -4.26 10.79 -0.43
CA MET A 140 -2.81 10.93 -0.61
C MET A 140 -2.11 11.27 0.71
N SER A 141 -2.62 12.25 1.45
CA SER A 141 -2.05 12.64 2.75
C SER A 141 -2.08 11.47 3.74
N SER A 142 -3.17 10.72 3.78
CA SER A 142 -3.31 9.54 4.65
C SER A 142 -2.30 8.45 4.29
N VAL A 143 -2.18 8.10 3.00
CA VAL A 143 -1.24 7.08 2.52
C VAL A 143 0.21 7.48 2.83
N VAL A 144 0.58 8.76 2.60
CA VAL A 144 1.91 9.27 2.94
C VAL A 144 2.20 9.13 4.44
N GLN A 145 1.26 9.56 5.30
CA GLN A 145 1.45 9.46 6.76
C GLN A 145 1.62 8.01 7.21
N HIS A 146 0.76 7.10 6.74
CA HIS A 146 0.87 5.68 7.07
C HIS A 146 2.19 5.08 6.58
N GLY A 147 2.63 5.44 5.40
CA GLY A 147 3.89 4.96 4.86
C GLY A 147 5.10 5.48 5.63
N LEU A 148 5.09 6.72 6.08
CA LEU A 148 6.15 7.28 6.93
C LEU A 148 6.21 6.59 8.29
N ILE A 149 5.04 6.22 8.86
CA ILE A 149 4.97 5.44 10.10
C ILE A 149 5.48 4.02 9.86
N GLN A 150 5.09 3.38 8.77
CA GLN A 150 5.53 2.02 8.43
C GLN A 150 7.03 1.90 8.19
N LYS A 151 7.66 3.00 7.73
CA LYS A 151 9.13 3.09 7.55
C LYS A 151 9.86 3.64 8.78
N ASP A 152 9.21 3.70 9.94
CA ASP A 152 9.75 4.23 11.20
C ASP A 152 10.28 5.68 11.09
N ARG A 153 9.85 6.43 10.08
CA ARG A 153 10.22 7.83 9.90
C ARG A 153 9.38 8.78 10.75
N ILE A 154 8.19 8.35 11.12
CA ILE A 154 7.31 9.01 12.10
C ILE A 154 6.90 7.96 13.12
N PHE A 155 7.11 8.26 14.40
CA PHE A 155 6.68 7.38 15.48
C PHE A 155 6.19 8.19 16.68
N SER A 156 5.39 7.55 17.52
CA SER A 156 4.86 8.16 18.73
C SER A 156 5.31 7.38 19.96
N VAL A 157 5.75 8.11 20.96
CA VAL A 157 6.11 7.56 22.27
C VAL A 157 5.18 8.14 23.33
N SER A 158 4.59 7.28 24.17
CA SER A 158 3.84 7.69 25.35
C SER A 158 4.68 7.47 26.59
N VAL A 159 4.84 8.51 27.40
CA VAL A 159 5.61 8.49 28.64
C VAL A 159 4.72 8.95 29.78
N LEU A 160 4.69 8.18 30.87
CA LEU A 160 4.06 8.62 32.11
C LEU A 160 5.07 9.44 32.92
N LEU A 161 4.74 10.68 33.18
CA LEU A 161 5.59 11.63 33.92
C LEU A 161 4.92 12.05 35.23
N PRO A 162 5.68 12.36 36.29
CA PRO A 162 5.15 13.07 37.44
C PRO A 162 4.52 14.42 37.00
N ASP A 163 3.36 14.75 37.54
CA ASP A 163 2.73 16.06 37.27
C ASP A 163 3.46 17.16 38.06
N LYS A 164 4.62 17.55 37.56
CA LYS A 164 5.49 18.59 38.14
C LYS A 164 6.07 19.47 37.07
N ALA A 165 6.28 20.74 37.44
CA ALA A 165 6.97 21.68 36.57
C ALA A 165 8.38 21.20 36.21
N GLY A 166 8.74 21.31 34.93
CA GLY A 166 10.06 20.93 34.40
C GLY A 166 10.17 19.52 33.83
N GLU A 167 9.25 18.60 34.09
CA GLU A 167 9.33 17.23 33.55
C GLU A 167 9.21 17.19 32.02
N LEU A 168 8.33 18.00 31.44
CA LEU A 168 8.23 18.19 30.00
C LEU A 168 9.56 18.67 29.37
N VAL A 169 10.23 19.60 30.05
CA VAL A 169 11.52 20.14 29.57
C VAL A 169 12.59 19.06 29.52
N LYS A 170 12.61 18.15 30.51
CA LYS A 170 13.55 17.01 30.52
C LYS A 170 13.35 16.11 29.29
N VAL A 171 12.08 15.73 29.01
CA VAL A 171 11.78 14.89 27.86
C VAL A 171 12.15 15.57 26.55
N ALA A 172 11.75 16.84 26.40
CA ALA A 172 12.08 17.63 25.20
C ALA A 172 13.61 17.77 25.00
N SER A 173 14.36 17.95 26.11
CA SER A 173 15.82 18.04 26.05
C SER A 173 16.48 16.73 25.62
N ILE A 174 15.95 15.59 26.05
CA ILE A 174 16.43 14.26 25.63
C ILE A 174 16.17 14.08 24.13
N ILE A 175 14.97 14.37 23.66
CA ILE A 175 14.60 14.26 22.25
C ILE A 175 15.52 15.13 21.39
N ALA A 176 15.72 16.37 21.79
CA ALA A 176 16.58 17.31 21.07
C ALA A 176 18.04 16.85 21.01
N LYS A 177 18.55 16.25 22.10
CA LYS A 177 19.92 15.71 22.16
C LYS A 177 20.13 14.55 21.16
N GLU A 178 19.08 13.75 20.94
CA GLU A 178 19.10 12.63 19.99
C GLU A 178 18.65 13.05 18.58
N ASN A 179 18.63 14.36 18.29
CA ASN A 179 18.20 14.94 17.00
C ASN A 179 16.77 14.59 16.57
N GLY A 180 15.89 14.24 17.52
CA GLY A 180 14.48 14.04 17.23
C GLY A 180 13.76 15.33 16.97
N ASN A 181 12.98 15.41 15.89
CA ASN A 181 12.12 16.54 15.57
C ASN A 181 10.69 16.26 16.02
N VAL A 182 10.17 17.08 16.95
CA VAL A 182 8.81 16.93 17.49
C VAL A 182 7.80 17.51 16.50
N ILE A 183 6.91 16.67 15.99
CA ILE A 183 5.81 17.05 15.10
C ILE A 183 4.56 17.40 15.91
N LYS A 184 4.26 16.58 16.95
CA LYS A 184 3.07 16.73 17.78
C LYS A 184 3.38 16.35 19.22
N LEU A 185 2.80 17.13 20.13
CA LEU A 185 2.91 16.88 21.56
C LEU A 185 1.53 16.96 22.19
N GLU A 186 1.14 15.90 22.89
CA GLU A 186 -0.12 15.81 23.61
C GLU A 186 0.19 15.57 25.10
N HIS A 187 -0.24 16.52 25.93
CA HIS A 187 -0.11 16.46 27.37
C HIS A 187 -1.48 16.19 27.99
N ASN A 188 -1.72 14.98 28.43
CA ASN A 188 -3.02 14.56 28.91
C ASN A 188 -3.02 14.29 30.41
N GLN A 189 -3.68 15.16 31.17
CA GLN A 189 -3.82 15.08 32.60
C GLN A 189 -5.01 14.20 33.06
N PHE A 190 -5.90 13.79 32.13
CA PHE A 190 -7.18 13.18 32.47
C PHE A 190 -7.25 11.67 32.18
N VAL A 191 -6.16 11.03 31.80
CA VAL A 191 -6.14 9.61 31.37
C VAL A 191 -6.25 8.62 32.54
N SER A 192 -5.99 9.03 33.77
CA SER A 192 -5.99 8.12 34.92
C SER A 192 -7.08 8.47 35.93
N ILE A 193 -7.95 7.49 36.24
CA ILE A 193 -8.93 7.60 37.34
C ILE A 193 -8.23 7.74 38.70
N ASN A 194 -7.03 7.21 38.83
CA ASN A 194 -6.16 7.40 39.99
C ASN A 194 -5.24 8.60 39.74
N ARG A 195 -5.75 9.80 39.96
CA ARG A 195 -5.06 11.09 39.84
C ARG A 195 -3.88 11.29 40.80
N ILE A 196 -3.13 10.26 41.15
CA ILE A 196 -2.00 10.39 42.02
C ILE A 196 -0.75 10.68 41.19
N ASN A 197 -0.58 11.96 40.83
CA ASN A 197 0.67 12.58 40.40
C ASN A 197 1.32 12.12 39.09
N ALA A 198 0.59 11.61 38.12
CA ALA A 198 1.16 11.25 36.82
C ALA A 198 0.33 11.82 35.66
N VAL A 199 1.00 12.31 34.62
CA VAL A 199 0.41 12.73 33.36
C VAL A 199 0.97 11.87 32.23
N GLU A 200 0.15 11.60 31.21
CA GLU A 200 0.64 10.99 29.98
C GLU A 200 1.10 12.10 29.02
N LEU A 201 2.37 12.03 28.65
CA LEU A 201 2.93 12.81 27.57
C LEU A 201 3.08 11.93 26.35
N ARG A 202 2.32 12.19 25.27
CA ARG A 202 2.48 11.55 23.99
C ARG A 202 3.22 12.49 23.04
N VAL A 203 4.34 12.05 22.56
CA VAL A 203 5.18 12.80 21.63
C VAL A 203 5.25 12.06 20.30
N THR A 204 4.81 12.68 19.22
CA THR A 204 5.02 12.22 17.85
C THR A 204 6.24 12.91 17.29
N MET A 205 7.18 12.13 16.80
CA MET A 205 8.49 12.58 16.34
C MET A 205 8.74 12.12 14.91
N GLU A 206 9.47 12.95 14.18
CA GLU A 206 10.12 12.57 12.94
C GLU A 206 11.58 12.16 13.27
N ALA A 207 11.98 10.96 12.82
CA ALA A 207 13.35 10.55 12.82
C ALA A 207 13.89 10.67 11.40
N TYR A 208 14.94 11.46 11.23
CA TYR A 208 15.72 11.40 10.01
C TYR A 208 16.53 10.10 10.09
N GLY A 209 16.04 9.08 9.37
CA GLY A 209 16.70 7.79 9.33
C GLY A 209 18.11 7.94 8.75
N THR A 210 18.98 7.18 9.32
CA THR A 210 20.33 6.92 8.82
C THR A 210 20.30 6.20 7.48
#